data_5fe27f595aff48c5edb9c71fb670d159
#
_entry.id   5fe27f595aff48c5edb9c71fb670d159
#
_cell.length_a   1.000
_cell.length_b   1.000
_cell.length_c   1.000
_cell.angle_alpha   90.00
_cell.angle_beta   90.00
_cell.angle_gamma   90.00
#
_symmetry.space_group_name_H-M   'P 1'
#
loop_
_entity.id
_entity.type
_entity.pdbx_description
1 polymer ?
#
loop_
_entity_poly.entity_id
_entity_poly.type
_entity_poly.pdbx_seq_one_letter_code
_entity_poly.pdbx_strand_id
1 'polypeptide(L)'
;MLPLRGLIVTVLLGLVASSCSQAGVVLGQKPVDLTVPKGIEIGFNHRAVSRYRSPLSGAWRNGDNLEQMLINAINSAEKEILVAVQELSLPRIAESLVAASRQGVNVKVILENNYSTPWSQQHELDLSRHGRKRLQRLKVEADQDQNGVVSPEEERKSDALLILQNGQIAWIDDTEDGSKGSGLMHHKFVVIDGERVITGSANFTNSGIHGDAGATQTRGNVNHLINIQSPALASIFKEEFAQMWGDGPGGSKNSRFGRNKTAQPLRTIKVGSMNVSVLFPPHAKTHSGHGLDLIEDQLGRAKKTIDLALFVFSAQQLTNKLAERISAGVK
;
A
#
# COMPACT_ATOMS: atom_id res chain seq x y z
N MET A 1 -44.49 40.72 54.28
CA MET A 1 -43.52 41.24 53.30
C MET A 1 -42.13 40.79 53.71
N LEU A 2 -41.64 39.71 53.14
CA LEU A 2 -40.26 39.24 53.33
C LEU A 2 -39.47 39.44 51.99
N PRO A 3 -38.25 39.90 52.03
CA PRO A 3 -37.46 40.09 50.83
C PRO A 3 -36.75 38.76 50.38
N LEU A 4 -36.84 38.51 49.10
CA LEU A 4 -36.12 37.44 48.42
C LEU A 4 -34.60 37.72 48.45
N ARG A 5 -33.85 36.82 49.04
CA ARG A 5 -32.37 36.81 48.92
C ARG A 5 -31.99 36.11 47.66
N GLY A 6 -31.39 36.85 46.71
CA GLY A 6 -30.79 36.29 45.51
C GLY A 6 -29.53 35.50 45.82
N LEU A 7 -29.47 34.27 45.33
CA LEU A 7 -28.31 33.41 45.40
C LEU A 7 -27.44 33.69 44.18
N ILE A 8 -26.29 34.32 44.38
CA ILE A 8 -25.28 34.50 43.34
C ILE A 8 -24.46 33.20 43.25
N VAL A 9 -24.63 32.44 42.17
CA VAL A 9 -23.78 31.29 41.87
C VAL A 9 -22.59 31.78 41.05
N THR A 10 -21.43 31.87 41.68
CA THR A 10 -20.17 32.17 41.02
C THR A 10 -19.66 30.88 40.38
N VAL A 11 -19.75 30.78 39.05
CA VAL A 11 -19.12 29.69 38.29
C VAL A 11 -17.64 30.02 38.10
N LEU A 12 -16.79 29.36 38.86
CA LEU A 12 -15.34 29.36 38.60
C LEU A 12 -15.08 28.52 37.37
N LEU A 13 -14.80 29.13 36.22
CA LEU A 13 -14.18 28.46 35.07
C LEU A 13 -12.73 28.17 35.40
N GLY A 14 -12.43 26.96 35.82
CA GLY A 14 -11.06 26.45 35.87
C GLY A 14 -10.52 26.25 34.46
N LEU A 15 -9.64 27.12 34.01
CA LEU A 15 -8.79 26.89 32.83
C LEU A 15 -7.86 25.72 33.18
N VAL A 16 -8.20 24.53 32.72
CA VAL A 16 -7.23 23.43 32.62
C VAL A 16 -6.34 23.72 31.41
N ALA A 17 -5.21 24.34 31.68
CA ALA A 17 -4.13 24.41 30.70
C ALA A 17 -3.62 22.98 30.47
N SER A 18 -4.13 22.29 29.45
CA SER A 18 -3.50 21.09 28.93
C SER A 18 -2.13 21.49 28.40
N SER A 19 -1.11 21.28 29.21
CA SER A 19 0.25 21.25 28.74
C SER A 19 0.40 20.07 27.77
N CYS A 20 0.17 20.31 26.47
CA CYS A 20 0.75 19.47 25.45
C CYS A 20 2.27 19.54 25.67
N SER A 21 2.84 18.56 26.35
CA SER A 21 4.26 18.31 26.27
C SER A 21 4.53 18.00 24.81
N GLN A 22 5.11 18.97 24.09
CA GLN A 22 5.77 18.70 22.83
C GLN A 22 6.80 17.62 23.17
N ALA A 23 6.51 16.39 22.73
CA ALA A 23 7.53 15.36 22.68
C ALA A 23 8.65 15.94 21.84
N GLY A 24 9.73 16.34 22.51
CA GLY A 24 10.89 16.92 21.88
C GLY A 24 11.35 15.94 20.80
N VAL A 25 11.28 16.39 19.56
CA VAL A 25 12.01 15.72 18.48
C VAL A 25 13.46 15.72 18.94
N VAL A 26 13.99 14.57 19.27
CA VAL A 26 15.42 14.40 19.57
C VAL A 26 16.17 14.64 18.26
N LEU A 27 16.42 15.92 17.99
CA LEU A 27 17.31 16.36 16.93
C LEU A 27 18.72 15.92 17.33
N GLY A 28 19.24 14.84 16.76
CA GLY A 28 20.66 14.53 16.94
C GLY A 28 21.12 13.08 16.79
N GLN A 29 20.26 12.10 16.68
CA GLN A 29 20.72 10.78 16.27
C GLN A 29 20.87 10.74 14.75
N LYS A 30 22.13 10.58 14.27
CA LYS A 30 22.35 10.22 12.87
C LYS A 30 21.51 8.98 12.59
N PRO A 31 20.71 8.97 11.50
CA PRO A 31 19.96 7.78 11.12
C PRO A 31 20.93 6.61 11.01
N VAL A 32 20.66 5.54 11.73
CA VAL A 32 21.44 4.31 11.62
C VAL A 32 21.18 3.77 10.22
N ASP A 33 22.23 3.70 9.42
CA ASP A 33 22.14 3.04 8.12
C ASP A 33 21.99 1.54 8.39
N LEU A 34 20.76 1.05 8.17
CA LEU A 34 20.46 -0.36 8.38
C LEU A 34 21.21 -1.17 7.33
N THR A 35 22.19 -1.94 7.76
CA THR A 35 22.86 -2.90 6.89
C THR A 35 21.86 -4.01 6.58
N VAL A 36 21.28 -3.97 5.37
CA VAL A 36 20.42 -5.05 4.88
C VAL A 36 21.27 -6.13 4.21
N PRO A 37 20.91 -7.42 4.30
CA PRO A 37 21.61 -8.48 3.59
C PRO A 37 21.64 -8.26 2.08
N LYS A 38 22.68 -8.80 1.44
CA LYS A 38 22.78 -8.77 -0.03
C LYS A 38 21.53 -9.37 -0.66
N GLY A 39 20.99 -8.71 -1.67
CA GLY A 39 19.76 -9.12 -2.37
C GLY A 39 18.47 -8.59 -1.74
N ILE A 40 18.58 -7.73 -0.72
CA ILE A 40 17.43 -7.02 -0.14
C ILE A 40 17.68 -5.51 -0.26
N GLU A 41 16.67 -4.80 -0.74
CA GLU A 41 16.61 -3.35 -0.80
C GLU A 41 15.33 -2.89 -0.11
N ILE A 42 15.42 -1.86 0.73
CA ILE A 42 14.26 -1.34 1.47
C ILE A 42 14.16 0.16 1.20
N GLY A 43 13.00 0.61 0.73
CA GLY A 43 12.67 2.00 0.54
C GLY A 43 11.58 2.46 1.50
N PHE A 44 11.72 3.69 2.03
CA PHE A 44 10.72 4.38 2.86
C PHE A 44 10.45 5.76 2.28
N ASN A 45 9.22 6.05 1.89
CA ASN A 45 8.89 7.36 1.30
C ASN A 45 8.94 8.54 2.28
N HIS A 46 9.15 8.30 3.58
CA HIS A 46 9.29 9.33 4.61
C HIS A 46 10.62 9.21 5.38
N ARG A 47 11.69 8.84 4.71
CA ARG A 47 13.02 8.70 5.29
C ARG A 47 13.73 10.04 5.34
N ALA A 48 14.34 10.39 6.48
CA ALA A 48 14.96 11.69 6.68
C ALA A 48 16.30 11.88 5.94
N VAL A 49 17.00 10.78 5.65
CA VAL A 49 18.38 10.79 5.09
C VAL A 49 18.42 10.83 3.57
N SER A 50 17.32 10.60 2.90
CA SER A 50 17.20 10.63 1.45
C SER A 50 16.18 11.66 1.01
N ARG A 51 16.31 12.15 -0.20
CA ARG A 51 15.32 13.02 -0.82
C ARG A 51 15.36 12.87 -2.33
N TYR A 52 14.22 13.11 -2.96
CA TYR A 52 14.08 13.11 -4.41
C TYR A 52 13.12 14.21 -4.87
N ARG A 53 13.12 14.49 -6.15
CA ARG A 53 12.17 15.40 -6.77
C ARG A 53 10.97 14.59 -7.29
N SER A 54 9.76 14.92 -6.82
CA SER A 54 8.55 14.26 -7.29
C SER A 54 8.39 14.44 -8.80
N PRO A 55 8.20 13.38 -9.57
CA PRO A 55 7.98 13.49 -11.01
C PRO A 55 6.62 14.10 -11.36
N LEU A 56 5.67 14.09 -10.42
CA LEU A 56 4.33 14.62 -10.62
C LEU A 56 4.25 16.13 -10.36
N SER A 57 4.80 16.58 -9.23
CA SER A 57 4.68 17.99 -8.79
C SER A 57 5.97 18.80 -8.93
N GLY A 58 7.09 18.14 -9.23
CA GLY A 58 8.41 18.78 -9.19
C GLY A 58 8.91 19.18 -7.80
N ALA A 59 8.11 18.95 -6.75
CA ALA A 59 8.46 19.31 -5.38
C ALA A 59 9.52 18.35 -4.80
N TRP A 60 10.38 18.89 -3.93
CA TRP A 60 11.31 18.07 -3.18
C TRP A 60 10.56 17.26 -2.10
N ARG A 61 10.80 15.96 -2.05
CA ARG A 61 10.25 15.03 -1.07
C ARG A 61 11.40 14.40 -0.28
N ASN A 62 11.29 14.41 1.05
CA ASN A 62 12.17 13.60 1.88
C ASN A 62 11.69 12.15 1.83
N GLY A 63 12.61 11.21 1.68
CA GLY A 63 12.32 9.79 1.56
C GLY A 63 12.93 9.21 0.31
N ASP A 64 12.75 7.90 0.17
CA ASP A 64 13.18 7.15 -1.01
C ASP A 64 12.09 7.24 -2.09
N ASN A 65 12.50 7.30 -3.35
CA ASN A 65 11.55 7.29 -4.47
C ASN A 65 11.08 5.85 -4.76
N LEU A 66 9.98 5.46 -4.10
CA LEU A 66 9.41 4.11 -4.26
C LEU A 66 8.91 3.84 -5.68
N GLU A 67 8.45 4.87 -6.41
CA GLU A 67 8.09 4.73 -7.82
C GLU A 67 9.31 4.34 -8.67
N GLN A 68 10.43 5.03 -8.47
CA GLN A 68 11.64 4.73 -9.23
C GLN A 68 12.20 3.34 -8.88
N MET A 69 12.07 2.89 -7.62
CA MET A 69 12.42 1.54 -7.22
C MET A 69 11.60 0.48 -7.98
N LEU A 70 10.28 0.69 -8.11
CA LEU A 70 9.41 -0.17 -8.92
C LEU A 70 9.79 -0.14 -10.40
N ILE A 71 9.96 1.05 -10.98
CA ILE A 71 10.33 1.22 -12.39
C ILE A 71 11.67 0.53 -12.70
N ASN A 72 12.67 0.69 -11.84
CA ASN A 72 13.97 0.04 -12.04
C ASN A 72 13.84 -1.50 -12.07
N ALA A 73 13.01 -2.06 -11.18
CA ALA A 73 12.77 -3.48 -11.16
C ALA A 73 11.97 -3.95 -12.37
N ILE A 74 10.91 -3.25 -12.77
CA ILE A 74 10.12 -3.54 -13.98
C ILE A 74 11.02 -3.52 -15.22
N ASN A 75 11.85 -2.51 -15.35
CA ASN A 75 12.76 -2.36 -16.50
C ASN A 75 13.87 -3.43 -16.55
N SER A 76 14.11 -4.14 -15.43
CA SER A 76 15.08 -5.25 -15.39
C SER A 76 14.47 -6.61 -15.72
N ALA A 77 13.15 -6.68 -15.98
CA ALA A 77 12.48 -7.93 -16.30
C ALA A 77 12.81 -8.42 -17.70
N GLU A 78 13.02 -9.73 -17.83
CA GLU A 78 13.35 -10.39 -19.10
C GLU A 78 12.26 -11.38 -19.56
N LYS A 79 11.44 -11.91 -18.63
CA LYS A 79 10.48 -13.00 -18.91
C LYS A 79 9.06 -12.69 -18.52
N GLU A 80 8.85 -12.33 -17.24
CA GLU A 80 7.50 -12.09 -16.72
C GLU A 80 7.46 -11.02 -15.63
N ILE A 81 6.34 -10.29 -15.59
CA ILE A 81 5.99 -9.38 -14.51
C ILE A 81 4.57 -9.70 -14.05
N LEU A 82 4.41 -10.07 -12.78
CA LEU A 82 3.13 -10.34 -12.15
C LEU A 82 2.85 -9.27 -11.10
N VAL A 83 1.86 -8.43 -11.33
CA VAL A 83 1.48 -7.33 -10.44
C VAL A 83 0.16 -7.65 -9.76
N ALA A 84 0.14 -7.67 -8.43
CA ALA A 84 -1.10 -7.66 -7.65
C ALA A 84 -1.07 -6.44 -6.71
N VAL A 85 -1.89 -5.44 -7.02
CA VAL A 85 -1.96 -4.20 -6.25
C VAL A 85 -3.40 -3.71 -6.17
N GLN A 86 -3.81 -3.24 -5.00
CA GLN A 86 -5.16 -2.73 -4.82
C GLN A 86 -5.45 -1.58 -5.80
N GLU A 87 -4.56 -0.60 -5.88
CA GLU A 87 -4.73 0.58 -6.73
C GLU A 87 -3.44 0.94 -7.47
N LEU A 88 -3.55 1.12 -8.80
CA LEU A 88 -2.51 1.62 -9.69
C LEU A 88 -3.03 2.88 -10.38
N SER A 89 -2.45 4.04 -10.07
CA SER A 89 -2.81 5.31 -10.71
C SER A 89 -1.58 6.12 -11.15
N LEU A 90 -0.35 5.62 -10.93
CA LEU A 90 0.87 6.28 -11.38
C LEU A 90 1.17 5.92 -12.85
N PRO A 91 1.11 6.91 -13.78
CA PRO A 91 1.25 6.66 -15.20
C PRO A 91 2.61 6.08 -15.58
N ARG A 92 3.70 6.54 -14.95
CA ARG A 92 5.06 6.05 -15.26
C ARG A 92 5.26 4.56 -14.95
N ILE A 93 4.57 4.01 -13.94
CA ILE A 93 4.57 2.57 -13.68
C ILE A 93 3.85 1.84 -14.81
N ALA A 94 2.67 2.33 -15.24
CA ALA A 94 1.93 1.75 -16.35
C ALA A 94 2.73 1.80 -17.66
N GLU A 95 3.38 2.92 -17.96
CA GLU A 95 4.28 3.08 -19.12
C GLU A 95 5.44 2.07 -19.09
N SER A 96 6.04 1.85 -17.91
CA SER A 96 7.13 0.87 -17.76
C SER A 96 6.64 -0.57 -17.98
N LEU A 97 5.44 -0.93 -17.52
CA LEU A 97 4.81 -2.23 -17.76
C LEU A 97 4.53 -2.43 -19.26
N VAL A 98 4.00 -1.41 -19.95
CA VAL A 98 3.78 -1.44 -21.39
C VAL A 98 5.10 -1.55 -22.16
N ALA A 99 6.13 -0.82 -21.75
CA ALA A 99 7.45 -0.89 -22.38
C ALA A 99 8.07 -2.29 -22.23
N ALA A 100 7.98 -2.91 -21.06
CA ALA A 100 8.42 -4.28 -20.84
C ALA A 100 7.66 -5.28 -21.72
N SER A 101 6.33 -5.15 -21.82
CA SER A 101 5.51 -6.00 -22.68
C SER A 101 5.89 -5.89 -24.15
N ARG A 102 6.17 -4.67 -24.64
CA ARG A 102 6.65 -4.46 -26.02
C ARG A 102 8.00 -5.09 -26.30
N GLN A 103 8.79 -5.36 -25.26
CA GLN A 103 10.06 -6.09 -25.35
C GLN A 103 9.89 -7.62 -25.25
N GLY A 104 8.65 -8.10 -25.17
CA GLY A 104 8.32 -9.53 -25.12
C GLY A 104 8.16 -10.08 -23.70
N VAL A 105 8.22 -9.25 -22.66
CA VAL A 105 7.96 -9.66 -21.27
C VAL A 105 6.46 -9.94 -21.08
N ASN A 106 6.11 -11.08 -20.47
CA ASN A 106 4.73 -11.43 -20.15
C ASN A 106 4.25 -10.67 -18.93
N VAL A 107 3.41 -9.66 -19.13
CA VAL A 107 2.90 -8.79 -18.07
C VAL A 107 1.45 -9.14 -17.72
N LYS A 108 1.17 -9.37 -16.45
CA LYS A 108 -0.18 -9.63 -15.92
C LYS A 108 -0.45 -8.77 -14.70
N VAL A 109 -1.67 -8.20 -14.61
CA VAL A 109 -2.03 -7.28 -13.52
C VAL A 109 -3.33 -7.73 -12.86
N ILE A 110 -3.36 -7.74 -11.52
CA ILE A 110 -4.56 -7.94 -10.71
C ILE A 110 -4.81 -6.67 -9.89
N LEU A 111 -6.02 -6.16 -9.95
CA LEU A 111 -6.46 -4.95 -9.26
C LEU A 111 -7.62 -5.25 -8.30
N GLU A 112 -7.97 -4.30 -7.47
CA GLU A 112 -9.23 -4.32 -6.71
C GLU A 112 -10.32 -3.64 -7.54
N ASN A 113 -11.55 -4.15 -7.51
CA ASN A 113 -12.61 -3.79 -8.45
C ASN A 113 -13.03 -2.30 -8.44
N ASN A 114 -12.92 -1.61 -7.30
CA ASN A 114 -13.22 -0.17 -7.25
C ASN A 114 -12.16 0.68 -7.99
N TYR A 115 -11.03 0.07 -8.33
CA TYR A 115 -9.88 0.73 -8.96
C TYR A 115 -9.46 0.08 -10.29
N SER A 116 -10.30 -0.77 -10.89
CA SER A 116 -10.00 -1.54 -12.11
C SER A 116 -10.51 -0.88 -13.40
N THR A 117 -11.23 0.23 -13.32
CA THR A 117 -11.73 0.99 -14.48
C THR A 117 -10.88 2.25 -14.67
N PRO A 118 -10.41 2.55 -15.90
CA PRO A 118 -9.76 3.82 -16.21
C PRO A 118 -10.55 5.01 -15.66
N TRP A 119 -9.92 5.90 -14.92
CA TRP A 119 -10.62 7.01 -14.29
C TRP A 119 -11.25 7.95 -15.31
N SER A 120 -10.67 8.11 -16.50
CA SER A 120 -11.20 8.88 -17.61
C SER A 120 -12.51 8.31 -18.18
N GLN A 121 -12.80 7.03 -17.94
CA GLN A 121 -14.01 6.33 -18.36
C GLN A 121 -15.07 6.24 -17.26
N GLN A 122 -14.80 6.76 -16.05
CA GLN A 122 -15.72 6.71 -14.93
C GLN A 122 -16.75 7.86 -14.97
N HIS A 123 -18.02 7.54 -14.71
CA HIS A 123 -19.07 8.53 -14.57
C HIS A 123 -19.31 8.88 -13.10
N GLU A 124 -19.26 10.16 -12.76
CA GLU A 124 -19.39 10.64 -11.37
C GLU A 124 -20.66 10.15 -10.66
N LEU A 125 -21.76 10.01 -11.42
CA LEU A 125 -23.05 9.58 -10.88
C LEU A 125 -23.04 8.14 -10.38
N ASP A 126 -22.20 7.28 -10.95
CA ASP A 126 -22.09 5.87 -10.60
C ASP A 126 -21.17 5.65 -9.40
N LEU A 127 -20.45 6.68 -8.97
CA LEU A 127 -19.44 6.57 -7.92
C LEU A 127 -20.00 6.87 -6.53
N SER A 128 -19.47 6.18 -5.55
CA SER A 128 -19.63 6.53 -4.14
C SER A 128 -19.05 7.92 -3.85
N ARG A 129 -19.40 8.50 -2.69
CA ARG A 129 -18.79 9.78 -2.24
C ARG A 129 -17.25 9.73 -2.24
N HIS A 130 -16.68 8.59 -1.83
CA HIS A 130 -15.22 8.39 -1.82
C HIS A 130 -14.68 8.33 -3.26
N GLY A 131 -15.33 7.57 -4.14
CA GLY A 131 -14.96 7.46 -5.55
C GLY A 131 -14.96 8.80 -6.27
N ARG A 132 -15.99 9.65 -6.05
CA ARG A 132 -16.04 11.00 -6.61
C ARG A 132 -14.89 11.90 -6.15
N LYS A 133 -14.55 11.86 -4.86
CA LYS A 133 -13.38 12.61 -4.34
C LYS A 133 -12.07 12.13 -4.96
N ARG A 134 -11.95 10.82 -5.14
CA ARG A 134 -10.79 10.21 -5.82
C ARG A 134 -10.72 10.68 -7.27
N LEU A 135 -11.81 10.57 -8.02
CA LEU A 135 -11.87 10.99 -9.43
C LEU A 135 -11.50 12.48 -9.58
N GLN A 136 -12.06 13.34 -8.72
CA GLN A 136 -11.73 14.78 -8.73
C GLN A 136 -10.24 15.02 -8.49
N ARG A 137 -9.61 14.29 -7.56
CA ARG A 137 -8.18 14.41 -7.31
C ARG A 137 -7.36 13.96 -8.53
N LEU A 138 -7.72 12.85 -9.17
CA LEU A 138 -7.02 12.36 -10.37
C LEU A 138 -7.14 13.34 -11.54
N LYS A 139 -8.31 13.99 -11.72
CA LYS A 139 -8.48 15.06 -12.71
C LYS A 139 -7.56 16.26 -12.42
N VAL A 140 -7.46 16.68 -11.16
CA VAL A 140 -6.52 17.76 -10.77
C VAL A 140 -5.06 17.37 -11.01
N GLU A 141 -4.70 16.12 -10.77
CA GLU A 141 -3.34 15.61 -11.04
C GLU A 141 -3.04 15.51 -12.55
N ALA A 142 -4.07 15.28 -13.37
CA ALA A 142 -3.96 15.13 -14.81
C ALA A 142 -3.91 16.47 -15.57
N ASP A 143 -4.55 17.51 -15.04
CA ASP A 143 -4.56 18.88 -15.59
C ASP A 143 -3.17 19.52 -15.45
N GLN A 144 -2.29 19.24 -16.40
CA GLN A 144 -0.87 19.63 -16.35
C GLN A 144 -0.66 21.11 -16.68
N ASP A 145 -1.49 21.67 -17.55
CA ASP A 145 -1.44 23.08 -17.94
C ASP A 145 -2.25 23.98 -17.00
N GLN A 146 -2.95 23.37 -16.00
CA GLN A 146 -3.74 24.05 -14.96
C GLN A 146 -4.85 24.96 -15.51
N ASN A 147 -5.41 24.60 -16.66
CA ASN A 147 -6.52 25.34 -17.28
C ASN A 147 -7.90 24.99 -16.71
N GLY A 148 -7.99 24.01 -15.81
CA GLY A 148 -9.22 23.54 -15.17
C GLY A 148 -10.01 22.52 -15.98
N VAL A 149 -9.50 22.10 -17.14
CA VAL A 149 -10.13 21.11 -18.03
C VAL A 149 -9.10 20.04 -18.39
N VAL A 150 -9.42 18.79 -18.15
CA VAL A 150 -8.53 17.70 -18.59
C VAL A 150 -8.80 17.39 -20.06
N SER A 151 -7.81 17.63 -20.89
CA SER A 151 -7.88 17.32 -22.33
C SER A 151 -7.73 15.82 -22.60
N PRO A 152 -8.21 15.31 -23.76
CA PRO A 152 -7.99 13.89 -24.12
C PRO A 152 -6.52 13.48 -24.23
N GLU A 153 -5.61 14.42 -24.42
CA GLU A 153 -4.16 14.16 -24.42
C GLU A 153 -3.64 13.94 -23.01
N GLU A 154 -4.07 14.78 -22.08
CA GLU A 154 -3.74 14.64 -20.65
C GLU A 154 -4.32 13.35 -20.06
N GLU A 155 -5.57 12.99 -20.40
CA GLU A 155 -6.15 11.70 -20.01
C GLU A 155 -5.26 10.53 -20.46
N ARG A 156 -4.88 10.51 -21.75
CA ARG A 156 -4.03 9.44 -22.30
C ARG A 156 -2.66 9.36 -21.64
N LYS A 157 -2.12 10.46 -21.13
CA LYS A 157 -0.82 10.53 -20.47
C LYS A 157 -0.89 10.25 -18.95
N SER A 158 -2.05 10.52 -18.34
CA SER A 158 -2.18 10.51 -16.88
C SER A 158 -3.01 9.35 -16.34
N ASP A 159 -3.89 8.75 -17.16
CA ASP A 159 -4.67 7.59 -16.72
C ASP A 159 -3.87 6.30 -16.90
N ALA A 160 -3.35 5.80 -15.78
CA ALA A 160 -2.52 4.60 -15.75
C ALA A 160 -3.22 3.38 -16.36
N LEU A 161 -4.53 3.21 -16.12
CA LEU A 161 -5.25 2.05 -16.68
C LEU A 161 -5.58 2.25 -18.15
N LEU A 162 -5.82 3.46 -18.61
CA LEU A 162 -5.94 3.75 -20.04
C LEU A 162 -4.62 3.48 -20.77
N ILE A 163 -3.47 3.78 -20.13
CA ILE A 163 -2.14 3.44 -20.66
C ILE A 163 -1.99 1.92 -20.78
N LEU A 164 -2.37 1.14 -19.75
CA LEU A 164 -2.34 -0.33 -19.80
C LEU A 164 -3.26 -0.86 -20.89
N GLN A 165 -4.49 -0.33 -21.00
CA GLN A 165 -5.48 -0.70 -22.02
C GLN A 165 -4.93 -0.48 -23.43
N ASN A 166 -4.39 0.70 -23.69
CA ASN A 166 -3.78 1.06 -24.99
C ASN A 166 -2.53 0.21 -25.29
N GLY A 167 -1.82 -0.21 -24.25
CA GLY A 167 -0.68 -1.13 -24.31
C GLY A 167 -1.06 -2.60 -24.42
N GLN A 168 -2.36 -2.93 -24.43
CA GLN A 168 -2.89 -4.30 -24.48
C GLN A 168 -2.38 -5.19 -23.33
N ILE A 169 -2.14 -4.59 -22.14
CA ILE A 169 -1.78 -5.34 -20.95
C ILE A 169 -3.03 -6.04 -20.41
N ALA A 170 -2.95 -7.33 -20.18
CA ALA A 170 -4.05 -8.09 -19.57
C ALA A 170 -4.16 -7.80 -18.07
N TRP A 171 -5.37 -7.47 -17.61
CA TRP A 171 -5.67 -7.40 -16.18
C TRP A 171 -7.05 -7.99 -15.84
N ILE A 172 -7.19 -8.38 -14.60
CA ILE A 172 -8.46 -8.79 -13.98
C ILE A 172 -8.62 -8.04 -12.66
N ASP A 173 -9.83 -8.09 -12.10
CA ASP A 173 -10.08 -7.60 -10.76
C ASP A 173 -10.70 -8.70 -9.86
N ASP A 174 -10.89 -8.38 -8.57
CA ASP A 174 -11.36 -9.33 -7.57
C ASP A 174 -12.87 -9.65 -7.63
N THR A 175 -13.54 -9.24 -8.69
CA THR A 175 -14.92 -9.68 -9.00
C THR A 175 -14.99 -10.83 -9.97
N GLU A 176 -13.86 -11.24 -10.56
CA GLU A 176 -13.81 -12.35 -11.49
C GLU A 176 -14.42 -13.63 -10.89
N ASP A 177 -15.06 -14.39 -11.75
CA ASP A 177 -15.66 -15.69 -11.44
C ASP A 177 -16.61 -15.71 -10.22
N GLY A 178 -17.29 -14.58 -9.97
CA GLY A 178 -18.27 -14.45 -8.90
C GLY A 178 -17.69 -14.25 -7.51
N SER A 179 -16.43 -13.86 -7.41
CA SER A 179 -15.75 -13.59 -6.13
C SER A 179 -16.20 -12.31 -5.44
N LYS A 180 -17.00 -11.47 -6.07
CA LYS A 180 -17.49 -10.20 -5.53
C LYS A 180 -18.11 -10.38 -4.14
N GLY A 181 -17.69 -9.51 -3.19
CA GLY A 181 -18.20 -9.53 -1.81
C GLY A 181 -17.45 -10.45 -0.87
N SER A 182 -16.39 -11.15 -1.33
CA SER A 182 -15.51 -11.94 -0.46
C SER A 182 -14.46 -11.12 0.31
N GLY A 183 -14.54 -9.81 0.26
CA GLY A 183 -13.57 -8.84 0.78
C GLY A 183 -12.76 -8.22 -0.36
N LEU A 184 -12.06 -7.12 -0.08
CA LEU A 184 -11.26 -6.45 -1.11
C LEU A 184 -9.86 -7.09 -1.25
N MET A 185 -9.37 -7.17 -2.47
CA MET A 185 -8.01 -7.56 -2.78
C MET A 185 -7.06 -6.44 -2.38
N HIS A 186 -6.32 -6.65 -1.29
CA HIS A 186 -5.49 -5.60 -0.68
C HIS A 186 -3.99 -5.85 -0.83
N HIS A 187 -3.59 -6.76 -1.71
CA HIS A 187 -2.19 -7.01 -1.99
C HIS A 187 -1.46 -5.78 -2.55
N LYS A 188 -0.18 -5.76 -2.35
CA LYS A 188 0.77 -4.82 -2.95
C LYS A 188 2.06 -5.55 -3.17
N PHE A 189 2.12 -6.32 -4.29
CA PHE A 189 3.35 -6.98 -4.66
C PHE A 189 3.56 -7.05 -6.18
N VAL A 190 4.81 -7.19 -6.56
CA VAL A 190 5.25 -7.47 -7.92
C VAL A 190 6.21 -8.66 -7.87
N VAL A 191 6.03 -9.64 -8.74
CA VAL A 191 6.99 -10.71 -8.98
C VAL A 191 7.67 -10.46 -10.32
N ILE A 192 8.99 -10.50 -10.35
CA ILE A 192 9.81 -10.32 -11.56
C ILE A 192 10.54 -11.63 -11.86
N ASP A 193 10.33 -12.17 -13.05
CA ASP A 193 11.02 -13.33 -13.64
C ASP A 193 11.00 -14.62 -12.79
N GLY A 194 10.11 -14.68 -11.77
CA GLY A 194 10.13 -15.77 -10.80
C GLY A 194 11.35 -15.76 -9.88
N GLU A 195 12.10 -14.67 -9.82
CA GLU A 195 13.35 -14.53 -9.07
C GLU A 195 13.32 -13.46 -8.00
N ARG A 196 12.46 -12.46 -8.15
CA ARG A 196 12.41 -11.27 -7.30
C ARG A 196 10.98 -10.98 -6.87
N VAL A 197 10.83 -10.52 -5.64
CA VAL A 197 9.56 -10.01 -5.09
C VAL A 197 9.75 -8.59 -4.60
N ILE A 198 8.86 -7.70 -5.02
CA ILE A 198 8.71 -6.38 -4.39
C ILE A 198 7.37 -6.37 -3.68
N THR A 199 7.37 -6.04 -2.40
CA THR A 199 6.14 -5.97 -1.59
C THR A 199 6.26 -4.89 -0.52
N GLY A 200 5.13 -4.50 0.06
CA GLY A 200 5.11 -3.50 1.13
C GLY A 200 3.72 -2.94 1.38
N SER A 201 3.66 -1.72 1.89
CA SER A 201 2.40 -1.06 2.25
C SER A 201 1.89 -0.07 1.19
N ALA A 202 2.72 0.32 0.22
CA ALA A 202 2.37 1.34 -0.76
C ALA A 202 1.42 0.82 -1.84
N ASN A 203 0.26 1.47 -2.04
CA ASN A 203 -0.42 1.44 -3.32
C ASN A 203 0.40 2.23 -4.35
N PHE A 204 0.27 1.88 -5.63
CA PHE A 204 1.01 2.52 -6.70
C PHE A 204 0.29 3.81 -7.15
N THR A 205 0.12 4.72 -6.20
CA THR A 205 -0.64 5.97 -6.33
C THR A 205 0.18 7.16 -5.86
N ASN A 206 -0.22 8.36 -6.28
CA ASN A 206 0.40 9.59 -5.80
C ASN A 206 0.34 9.68 -4.26
N SER A 207 -0.84 9.51 -3.67
CA SER A 207 -1.01 9.54 -2.20
C SER A 207 -0.23 8.44 -1.47
N GLY A 208 0.01 7.30 -2.14
CA GLY A 208 0.78 6.19 -1.58
C GLY A 208 2.30 6.39 -1.61
N ILE A 209 2.80 7.15 -2.57
CA ILE A 209 4.25 7.26 -2.83
C ILE A 209 4.77 8.69 -2.67
N HIS A 210 4.20 9.67 -3.39
CA HIS A 210 4.77 11.02 -3.49
C HIS A 210 4.11 12.02 -2.55
N GLY A 211 2.82 11.91 -2.33
CA GLY A 211 1.97 12.85 -1.60
C GLY A 211 0.89 13.45 -2.47
N ASP A 212 0.00 14.25 -1.88
CA ASP A 212 -1.16 14.77 -2.59
C ASP A 212 -0.80 15.90 -3.56
N ALA A 213 -1.40 15.85 -4.74
CA ALA A 213 -1.31 16.95 -5.70
C ALA A 213 -2.03 18.19 -5.17
N GLY A 214 -1.61 19.37 -5.57
CA GLY A 214 -2.17 20.65 -5.15
C GLY A 214 -1.85 21.09 -3.74
N ALA A 215 -1.31 20.20 -2.91
CA ALA A 215 -0.86 20.49 -1.56
C ALA A 215 0.59 20.03 -1.39
N THR A 216 1.53 20.81 -1.91
CA THR A 216 2.98 20.48 -1.92
C THR A 216 3.57 20.26 -0.52
N GLN A 217 2.86 20.68 0.52
CA GLN A 217 3.26 20.47 1.91
C GLN A 217 2.83 19.09 2.45
N THR A 218 1.84 18.45 1.86
CA THR A 218 1.45 17.09 2.24
C THR A 218 2.40 16.09 1.62
N ARG A 219 2.69 15.02 2.37
CA ARG A 219 3.65 13.99 1.94
C ARG A 219 2.95 12.66 1.63
N GLY A 220 1.62 12.65 1.65
CA GLY A 220 0.84 11.44 1.51
C GLY A 220 1.02 10.48 2.69
N ASN A 221 0.74 9.21 2.45
CA ASN A 221 0.82 8.16 3.45
C ASN A 221 2.27 7.75 3.71
N VAL A 222 2.57 7.40 4.98
CA VAL A 222 3.85 6.77 5.32
C VAL A 222 3.86 5.33 4.84
N ASN A 223 4.72 5.02 3.89
CA ASN A 223 4.78 3.71 3.25
C ASN A 223 6.22 3.22 3.06
N HIS A 224 6.34 1.93 2.79
CA HIS A 224 7.59 1.28 2.44
C HIS A 224 7.39 0.26 1.32
N LEU A 225 8.48 -0.07 0.65
CA LEU A 225 8.61 -1.21 -0.24
C LEU A 225 9.89 -1.96 0.10
N ILE A 226 9.83 -3.28 -0.02
CA ILE A 226 10.97 -4.18 0.13
C ILE A 226 11.13 -4.95 -1.18
N ASN A 227 12.30 -4.89 -1.77
CA ASN A 227 12.69 -5.64 -2.95
C ASN A 227 13.63 -6.77 -2.54
N ILE A 228 13.23 -8.01 -2.78
CA ILE A 228 13.94 -9.21 -2.30
C ILE A 228 14.27 -10.11 -3.48
N GLN A 229 15.55 -10.32 -3.73
CA GLN A 229 16.05 -11.29 -4.71
C GLN A 229 16.02 -12.69 -4.07
N SER A 230 15.02 -13.50 -4.39
CA SER A 230 14.85 -14.85 -3.87
C SER A 230 13.86 -15.65 -4.73
N PRO A 231 14.34 -16.61 -5.55
CA PRO A 231 13.46 -17.49 -6.33
C PRO A 231 12.48 -18.29 -5.46
N ALA A 232 12.91 -18.71 -4.28
CA ALA A 232 12.05 -19.43 -3.33
C ALA A 232 10.89 -18.54 -2.82
N LEU A 233 11.16 -17.25 -2.54
CA LEU A 233 10.12 -16.30 -2.18
C LEU A 233 9.20 -16.01 -3.36
N ALA A 234 9.77 -15.78 -4.55
CA ALA A 234 9.03 -15.51 -5.77
C ALA A 234 8.07 -16.65 -6.11
N SER A 235 8.47 -17.92 -5.92
CA SER A 235 7.58 -19.07 -6.10
C SER A 235 6.35 -19.00 -5.18
N ILE A 236 6.52 -18.62 -3.92
CA ILE A 236 5.42 -18.48 -2.95
C ILE A 236 4.41 -17.40 -3.41
N PHE A 237 4.91 -16.26 -3.87
CA PHE A 237 4.06 -15.18 -4.38
C PHE A 237 3.42 -15.50 -5.73
N LYS A 238 4.09 -16.27 -6.59
CA LYS A 238 3.51 -16.77 -7.84
C LYS A 238 2.35 -17.71 -7.61
N GLU A 239 2.42 -18.58 -6.61
CA GLU A 239 1.31 -19.48 -6.24
C GLU A 239 0.08 -18.67 -5.77
N GLU A 240 0.29 -17.62 -4.98
CA GLU A 240 -0.78 -16.70 -4.57
C GLU A 240 -1.37 -15.97 -5.76
N PHE A 241 -0.53 -15.43 -6.64
CA PHE A 241 -0.97 -14.77 -7.86
C PHE A 241 -1.77 -15.74 -8.77
N ALA A 242 -1.28 -16.95 -8.96
CA ALA A 242 -1.89 -17.95 -9.84
C ALA A 242 -3.31 -18.34 -9.40
N GLN A 243 -3.58 -18.44 -8.09
CA GLN A 243 -4.93 -18.69 -7.59
C GLN A 243 -5.90 -17.56 -7.97
N MET A 244 -5.45 -16.32 -7.85
CA MET A 244 -6.27 -15.15 -8.17
C MET A 244 -6.45 -14.98 -9.67
N TRP A 245 -5.39 -15.22 -10.45
CA TRP A 245 -5.40 -15.06 -11.89
C TRP A 245 -6.23 -16.13 -12.60
N GLY A 246 -6.15 -17.40 -12.15
CA GLY A 246 -6.72 -18.53 -12.88
C GLY A 246 -6.16 -18.60 -14.31
N ASP A 247 -7.05 -18.73 -15.29
CA ASP A 247 -6.68 -18.68 -16.72
C ASP A 247 -6.69 -17.24 -17.28
N GLY A 248 -7.08 -16.27 -16.46
CA GLY A 248 -7.11 -14.84 -16.81
C GLY A 248 -8.26 -14.46 -17.76
N PRO A 249 -8.21 -13.25 -18.35
CA PRO A 249 -9.28 -12.73 -19.18
C PRO A 249 -9.56 -13.65 -20.39
N GLY A 250 -10.85 -14.05 -20.54
CA GLY A 250 -11.29 -14.92 -21.64
C GLY A 250 -10.98 -16.40 -21.46
N GLY A 251 -10.39 -16.81 -20.35
CA GLY A 251 -10.13 -18.21 -19.98
C GLY A 251 -11.28 -18.91 -19.29
N SER A 252 -10.99 -20.04 -18.65
CA SER A 252 -11.95 -20.76 -17.78
C SER A 252 -12.26 -19.92 -16.55
N LYS A 253 -13.50 -20.03 -16.04
CA LYS A 253 -13.93 -19.30 -14.83
C LYS A 253 -13.38 -19.95 -13.57
N ASN A 254 -12.11 -19.77 -13.28
CA ASN A 254 -11.39 -20.43 -12.21
C ASN A 254 -10.55 -19.49 -11.33
N SER A 255 -10.68 -18.17 -11.50
CA SER A 255 -10.09 -17.17 -10.61
C SER A 255 -10.66 -17.25 -9.21
N ARG A 256 -9.84 -17.12 -8.18
CA ARG A 256 -10.25 -17.27 -6.77
C ARG A 256 -9.75 -16.11 -5.93
N PHE A 257 -10.67 -15.35 -5.35
CA PHE A 257 -10.36 -14.23 -4.46
C PHE A 257 -10.94 -14.43 -3.06
N GLY A 258 -10.40 -13.71 -2.09
CA GLY A 258 -10.89 -13.71 -0.74
C GLY A 258 -11.02 -15.12 -0.15
N ARG A 259 -12.19 -15.46 0.38
CA ARG A 259 -12.48 -16.77 1.01
C ARG A 259 -12.57 -17.93 0.02
N ASN A 260 -12.66 -17.66 -1.28
CA ASN A 260 -12.66 -18.68 -2.32
C ASN A 260 -11.26 -19.21 -2.63
N LYS A 261 -10.21 -18.51 -2.17
CA LYS A 261 -8.83 -19.00 -2.28
C LYS A 261 -8.62 -20.24 -1.41
N THR A 262 -7.76 -21.13 -1.87
CA THR A 262 -7.23 -22.19 -1.01
C THR A 262 -6.33 -21.55 0.05
N ALA A 263 -6.66 -21.72 1.34
CA ALA A 263 -5.85 -21.24 2.43
C ALA A 263 -4.45 -21.85 2.36
N GLN A 264 -3.43 -20.99 2.35
CA GLN A 264 -2.04 -21.44 2.35
C GLN A 264 -1.48 -21.42 3.78
N PRO A 265 -0.65 -22.39 4.17
CA PRO A 265 0.00 -22.36 5.46
C PRO A 265 1.08 -21.27 5.52
N LEU A 266 1.48 -20.89 6.73
CA LEU A 266 2.67 -20.06 6.94
C LEU A 266 3.89 -20.78 6.33
N ARG A 267 4.59 -20.09 5.43
CA ARG A 267 5.84 -20.58 4.84
C ARG A 267 7.00 -19.70 5.28
N THR A 268 8.08 -20.33 5.71
CA THR A 268 9.31 -19.65 6.12
C THR A 268 10.46 -20.11 5.24
N ILE A 269 11.18 -19.16 4.67
CA ILE A 269 12.36 -19.40 3.84
C ILE A 269 13.56 -18.61 4.37
N LYS A 270 14.76 -19.01 3.98
CA LYS A 270 15.97 -18.22 4.23
C LYS A 270 16.28 -17.31 3.05
N VAL A 271 16.55 -16.04 3.34
CA VAL A 271 17.09 -15.05 2.40
C VAL A 271 18.36 -14.47 3.02
N GLY A 272 19.51 -14.89 2.50
CA GLY A 272 20.77 -14.61 3.16
C GLY A 272 20.79 -15.19 4.59
N SER A 273 21.07 -14.35 5.57
CA SER A 273 21.07 -14.73 7.00
C SER A 273 19.68 -14.60 7.67
N MET A 274 18.66 -14.07 6.97
CA MET A 274 17.34 -13.81 7.54
C MET A 274 16.35 -14.94 7.25
N ASN A 275 15.42 -15.15 8.20
CA ASN A 275 14.22 -15.93 7.97
C ASN A 275 13.09 -14.98 7.52
N VAL A 276 12.49 -15.26 6.39
CA VAL A 276 11.33 -14.54 5.86
C VAL A 276 10.12 -15.45 5.95
N SER A 277 9.11 -15.05 6.70
CA SER A 277 7.85 -15.79 6.85
C SER A 277 6.73 -15.09 6.10
N VAL A 278 5.98 -15.86 5.32
CA VAL A 278 4.88 -15.36 4.47
C VAL A 278 3.59 -16.08 4.79
N LEU A 279 2.53 -15.31 4.97
CA LEU A 279 1.16 -15.79 5.10
C LEU A 279 0.24 -14.88 4.29
N PHE A 280 -0.64 -15.47 3.47
CA PHE A 280 -1.62 -14.75 2.68
C PHE A 280 -3.04 -14.87 3.27
N PRO A 281 -3.60 -13.81 3.84
CA PRO A 281 -5.01 -13.82 4.24
C PRO A 281 -5.97 -13.77 3.02
N PRO A 282 -7.27 -14.01 3.22
CA PRO A 282 -7.93 -14.22 4.50
C PRO A 282 -7.92 -15.68 4.97
N HIS A 283 -7.98 -15.85 6.29
CA HIS A 283 -8.23 -17.13 6.93
C HIS A 283 -9.54 -17.05 7.72
N ALA A 284 -10.22 -18.17 7.90
CA ALA A 284 -11.36 -18.24 8.81
C ALA A 284 -10.87 -17.88 10.25
N LYS A 285 -11.71 -17.22 11.03
CA LYS A 285 -11.38 -16.90 12.44
C LYS A 285 -11.09 -18.13 13.29
N THR A 286 -11.63 -19.28 12.88
CA THR A 286 -11.42 -20.58 13.53
C THR A 286 -10.15 -21.29 13.06
N HIS A 287 -9.44 -20.73 12.08
CA HIS A 287 -8.18 -21.30 11.59
C HIS A 287 -7.05 -20.95 12.56
N SER A 288 -6.44 -21.95 13.19
CA SER A 288 -5.30 -21.73 14.04
C SER A 288 -4.10 -21.19 13.24
N GLY A 289 -3.42 -20.16 13.75
CA GLY A 289 -2.28 -19.53 13.08
C GLY A 289 -2.71 -18.56 11.97
N HIS A 290 -3.90 -17.93 12.07
CA HIS A 290 -4.25 -16.82 11.19
C HIS A 290 -3.36 -15.59 11.44
N GLY A 291 -3.40 -14.60 10.55
CA GLY A 291 -2.43 -13.50 10.57
C GLY A 291 -2.33 -12.73 11.89
N LEU A 292 -3.45 -12.55 12.63
CA LEU A 292 -3.43 -11.89 13.94
C LEU A 292 -2.72 -12.72 15.01
N ASP A 293 -2.86 -14.05 15.00
CA ASP A 293 -2.16 -14.95 15.92
C ASP A 293 -0.66 -14.85 15.73
N LEU A 294 -0.20 -14.81 14.47
CA LEU A 294 1.23 -14.67 14.18
C LEU A 294 1.79 -13.33 14.66
N ILE A 295 1.01 -12.25 14.51
CA ILE A 295 1.42 -10.93 15.01
C ILE A 295 1.45 -10.95 16.53
N GLU A 296 0.44 -11.52 17.19
CA GLU A 296 0.38 -11.67 18.64
C GLU A 296 1.58 -12.45 19.19
N ASP A 297 1.93 -13.57 18.54
CA ASP A 297 3.10 -14.38 18.90
C ASP A 297 4.40 -13.57 18.78
N GLN A 298 4.57 -12.76 17.73
CA GLN A 298 5.75 -11.91 17.59
C GLN A 298 5.81 -10.84 18.69
N LEU A 299 4.67 -10.16 18.99
CA LEU A 299 4.59 -9.22 20.10
C LEU A 299 4.94 -9.89 21.43
N GLY A 300 4.44 -11.13 21.67
CA GLY A 300 4.72 -11.91 22.86
C GLY A 300 6.20 -12.24 23.08
N ARG A 301 6.99 -12.31 22.01
CA ARG A 301 8.46 -12.56 22.06
C ARG A 301 9.29 -11.33 22.37
N ALA A 302 8.72 -10.14 22.29
CA ALA A 302 9.44 -8.90 22.56
C ALA A 302 9.92 -8.83 24.00
N LYS A 303 11.19 -8.45 24.21
CA LYS A 303 11.85 -8.35 25.53
C LYS A 303 12.29 -6.94 25.89
N LYS A 304 12.39 -6.02 24.93
CA LYS A 304 12.92 -4.67 25.14
C LYS A 304 12.00 -3.58 24.63
N THR A 305 11.70 -3.59 23.32
CA THR A 305 10.90 -2.55 22.65
C THR A 305 9.93 -3.17 21.66
N ILE A 306 8.81 -2.51 21.44
CA ILE A 306 7.86 -2.76 20.36
C ILE A 306 7.55 -1.41 19.72
N ASP A 307 7.89 -1.26 18.44
CA ASP A 307 7.61 -0.07 17.66
C ASP A 307 6.54 -0.39 16.61
N LEU A 308 5.46 0.39 16.57
CA LEU A 308 4.31 0.18 15.70
C LEU A 308 4.10 1.38 14.78
N ALA A 309 3.91 1.11 13.49
CA ALA A 309 3.51 2.11 12.49
C ALA A 309 2.28 1.57 11.74
N LEU A 310 1.09 2.04 12.08
CA LEU A 310 -0.18 1.51 11.61
C LEU A 310 -1.10 2.63 11.12
N PHE A 311 -1.83 2.38 10.04
CA PHE A 311 -2.90 3.26 9.60
C PHE A 311 -4.16 3.12 10.48
N VAL A 312 -4.52 1.88 10.83
CA VAL A 312 -5.65 1.58 11.73
C VAL A 312 -5.21 0.51 12.73
N PHE A 313 -5.55 0.70 13.99
CA PHE A 313 -5.34 -0.26 15.06
C PHE A 313 -6.67 -0.54 15.78
N SER A 314 -7.29 -1.69 15.51
CA SER A 314 -8.61 -2.05 16.04
C SER A 314 -8.70 -3.49 16.58
N ALA A 315 -7.61 -4.26 16.54
CA ALA A 315 -7.59 -5.64 16.99
C ALA A 315 -7.40 -5.71 18.52
N GLN A 316 -8.47 -6.05 19.25
CA GLN A 316 -8.44 -6.16 20.72
C GLN A 316 -7.42 -7.19 21.22
N GLN A 317 -7.27 -8.30 20.51
CA GLN A 317 -6.26 -9.35 20.78
C GLN A 317 -4.86 -8.75 20.88
N LEU A 318 -4.46 -7.93 19.91
CA LEU A 318 -3.14 -7.28 19.89
C LEU A 318 -3.00 -6.22 20.98
N THR A 319 -4.08 -5.48 21.27
CA THR A 319 -4.10 -4.51 22.37
C THR A 319 -3.84 -5.19 23.71
N ASN A 320 -4.48 -6.32 23.96
CA ASN A 320 -4.29 -7.11 25.17
C ASN A 320 -2.84 -7.59 25.31
N LYS A 321 -2.25 -8.08 24.19
CA LYS A 321 -0.86 -8.53 24.16
C LYS A 321 0.13 -7.38 24.42
N LEU A 322 -0.12 -6.19 23.86
CA LEU A 322 0.71 -5.00 24.15
C LEU A 322 0.63 -4.62 25.64
N ALA A 323 -0.55 -4.62 26.24
CA ALA A 323 -0.72 -4.35 27.68
C ALA A 323 0.06 -5.35 28.53
N GLU A 324 0.03 -6.65 28.18
CA GLU A 324 0.83 -7.69 28.83
C GLU A 324 2.35 -7.39 28.72
N ARG A 325 2.81 -7.00 27.52
CA ARG A 325 4.24 -6.70 27.31
C ARG A 325 4.71 -5.46 28.06
N ILE A 326 3.89 -4.41 28.09
CA ILE A 326 4.15 -3.19 28.90
C ILE A 326 4.27 -3.56 30.38
N SER A 327 3.35 -4.39 30.91
CA SER A 327 3.41 -4.88 32.30
C SER A 327 4.66 -5.72 32.59
N ALA A 328 5.23 -6.35 31.56
CA ALA A 328 6.50 -7.08 31.65
C ALA A 328 7.75 -6.20 31.43
N GLY A 329 7.59 -4.87 31.34
CA GLY A 329 8.69 -3.90 31.21
C GLY A 329 9.19 -3.67 29.77
N VAL A 330 8.47 -4.13 28.76
CA VAL A 330 8.75 -3.82 27.35
C VAL A 330 8.26 -2.39 27.07
N LYS A 331 9.07 -1.61 26.35
CA LYS A 331 8.79 -0.20 26.00
C LYS A 331 8.13 -0.11 24.63
#